data_47f3193d3ccd80736061ed6383922294
#
_entry.id   47f3193d3ccd80736061ed6383922294
#
_cell.length_a   1.000
_cell.length_b   1.000
_cell.length_c   1.000
_cell.angle_alpha   90.00
_cell.angle_beta   90.00
_cell.angle_gamma   90.00
#
_symmetry.space_group_name_H-M   'P 1'
#
loop_
_entity.id
_entity.type
_entity.pdbx_description
1 polymer ?
#
loop_
_entity_poly.entity_id
_entity_poly.type
_entity_poly.pdbx_seq_one_letter_code
_entity_poly.pdbx_strand_id
1 'polypeptide(L)'
;MIGYQQRVLRALGVLAVLSSFAIPSLGRAETPITVKGGETITIAGVRSILIRAPHPKGSVILLTGGDGRLEVGSGARFGKAGDNVLIRNRDAFVAQGYNVLLAEFGTNLSAAVDHMAAIKRPVIVVATSMGTQRAAQGLVEGAMPDRLVLTSGLLSKASGPGDTNVQSILGTPNRLPRTLALHHREDRCHLTLPAGVAPFQAWAGGRVQVEWMSGGQVDEANPCRASGHHGFAGQDEELVARIVKFMMR
;
A
#
# COMPACT_ATOMS: atom_id res chain seq x y z
N MET A 1 79.31 53.47 -3.15
CA MET A 1 78.16 53.42 -2.23
C MET A 1 77.15 52.37 -2.74
N ILE A 2 76.85 51.47 -1.95
CA ILE A 2 76.36 50.13 -2.08
C ILE A 2 74.89 50.14 -2.50
N GLY A 3 74.56 49.52 -3.64
CA GLY A 3 73.18 49.31 -4.11
C GLY A 3 72.69 47.87 -3.83
N TYR A 4 71.67 47.73 -3.03
CA TYR A 4 71.06 46.48 -2.59
C TYR A 4 70.04 45.99 -3.65
N GLN A 5 70.27 44.84 -4.27
CA GLN A 5 69.34 44.15 -5.16
C GLN A 5 68.45 43.25 -4.33
N GLN A 6 67.16 43.52 -4.28
CA GLN A 6 66.15 42.60 -3.72
C GLN A 6 65.70 41.60 -4.80
N ARG A 7 65.92 40.31 -4.53
CA ARG A 7 65.39 39.20 -5.30
C ARG A 7 63.94 38.90 -4.83
N VAL A 8 62.98 39.09 -5.70
CA VAL A 8 61.60 38.66 -5.45
C VAL A 8 61.47 37.19 -5.86
N LEU A 9 61.28 36.31 -4.88
CA LEU A 9 60.85 34.94 -5.12
C LEU A 9 59.34 34.90 -5.41
N ARG A 10 58.99 34.49 -6.62
CA ARG A 10 57.60 34.14 -6.96
C ARG A 10 57.32 32.70 -6.53
N ALA A 11 56.49 32.53 -5.51
CA ALA A 11 55.93 31.22 -5.11
C ALA A 11 54.76 30.90 -6.06
N LEU A 12 54.92 29.90 -6.89
CA LEU A 12 53.80 29.29 -7.67
C LEU A 12 53.00 28.39 -6.74
N GLY A 13 51.84 28.86 -6.33
CA GLY A 13 50.85 28.03 -5.61
C GLY A 13 50.13 27.12 -6.62
N VAL A 14 50.38 25.82 -6.48
CA VAL A 14 49.59 24.79 -7.20
C VAL A 14 48.28 24.61 -6.48
N LEU A 15 47.20 25.07 -7.07
CA LEU A 15 45.84 24.84 -6.59
C LEU A 15 45.41 23.41 -6.98
N ALA A 16 45.45 22.45 -6.05
CA ALA A 16 44.92 21.12 -6.25
C ALA A 16 43.39 21.18 -6.16
N VAL A 17 42.71 21.10 -7.28
CA VAL A 17 41.25 20.94 -7.35
C VAL A 17 40.92 19.50 -7.04
N LEU A 18 40.48 19.23 -5.79
CA LEU A 18 39.89 17.94 -5.40
C LEU A 18 38.50 17.83 -6.00
N SER A 19 38.39 17.17 -7.14
CA SER A 19 37.10 16.79 -7.73
C SER A 19 36.50 15.68 -6.87
N SER A 20 35.54 16.03 -6.01
CA SER A 20 34.73 15.06 -5.27
C SER A 20 33.81 14.35 -6.24
N PHE A 21 34.20 13.16 -6.69
CA PHE A 21 33.29 12.24 -7.36
C PHE A 21 32.24 11.77 -6.35
N ALA A 22 31.01 12.29 -6.45
CA ALA A 22 29.86 11.74 -5.76
C ALA A 22 29.61 10.34 -6.36
N ILE A 23 29.96 9.30 -5.59
CA ILE A 23 29.59 7.91 -5.92
C ILE A 23 28.08 7.84 -5.78
N PRO A 24 27.31 7.54 -6.86
CA PRO A 24 25.89 7.32 -6.72
C PRO A 24 25.68 6.17 -5.75
N SER A 25 24.91 6.40 -4.67
CA SER A 25 24.51 5.33 -3.78
C SER A 25 23.66 4.34 -4.60
N LEU A 26 24.26 3.20 -4.93
CA LEU A 26 23.53 2.05 -5.47
C LEU A 26 22.46 1.68 -4.43
N GLY A 27 21.21 2.05 -4.69
CA GLY A 27 20.07 1.65 -3.90
C GLY A 27 20.13 0.13 -3.74
N ARG A 28 20.21 -0.34 -2.49
CA ARG A 28 20.25 -1.76 -2.18
C ARG A 28 18.98 -2.38 -2.74
N ALA A 29 19.11 -3.19 -3.78
CA ALA A 29 17.98 -3.96 -4.31
C ALA A 29 17.45 -4.84 -3.17
N GLU A 30 16.16 -4.71 -2.85
CA GLU A 30 15.53 -5.58 -1.86
C GLU A 30 15.65 -7.03 -2.34
N THR A 31 16.01 -7.93 -1.43
CA THR A 31 16.09 -9.36 -1.76
C THR A 31 14.68 -9.87 -2.06
N PRO A 32 14.42 -10.47 -3.24
CA PRO A 32 13.09 -10.96 -3.57
C PRO A 32 12.55 -11.95 -2.54
N ILE A 33 11.34 -11.76 -2.10
CA ILE A 33 10.64 -12.62 -1.15
C ILE A 33 9.89 -13.70 -1.94
N THR A 34 10.09 -14.97 -1.58
CA THR A 34 9.30 -16.09 -2.12
C THR A 34 8.10 -16.37 -1.22
N VAL A 35 6.91 -16.41 -1.79
CA VAL A 35 5.66 -16.70 -1.08
C VAL A 35 5.47 -18.20 -0.98
N LYS A 36 5.55 -18.75 0.22
CA LYS A 36 5.35 -20.18 0.46
C LYS A 36 3.92 -20.58 0.11
N GLY A 37 3.75 -21.62 -0.68
CA GLY A 37 2.43 -22.07 -1.13
C GLY A 37 1.74 -21.15 -2.13
N GLY A 38 2.44 -20.11 -2.60
CA GLY A 38 1.94 -19.22 -3.64
C GLY A 38 2.24 -19.72 -5.05
N GLU A 39 1.47 -19.25 -5.99
CA GLU A 39 1.69 -19.43 -7.43
C GLU A 39 1.66 -18.09 -8.16
N THR A 40 2.55 -17.90 -9.13
CA THR A 40 2.46 -16.73 -10.03
C THR A 40 1.39 -17.02 -11.08
N ILE A 41 0.36 -16.18 -11.12
CA ILE A 41 -0.68 -16.22 -12.14
C ILE A 41 -0.66 -14.94 -12.98
N THR A 42 -1.28 -14.98 -14.15
CA THR A 42 -1.43 -13.79 -15.02
C THR A 42 -2.91 -13.43 -15.13
N ILE A 43 -3.26 -12.20 -14.81
CA ILE A 43 -4.63 -11.66 -14.93
C ILE A 43 -4.57 -10.47 -15.89
N ALA A 44 -5.30 -10.55 -17.00
CA ALA A 44 -5.31 -9.50 -18.03
C ALA A 44 -3.90 -9.01 -18.43
N GLY A 45 -2.93 -9.93 -18.56
CA GLY A 45 -1.55 -9.64 -18.96
C GLY A 45 -0.62 -9.23 -17.81
N VAL A 46 -1.11 -9.05 -16.57
CA VAL A 46 -0.31 -8.65 -15.41
C VAL A 46 -0.10 -9.83 -14.46
N ARG A 47 1.15 -10.07 -14.05
CA ARG A 47 1.49 -11.12 -13.09
C ARG A 47 1.09 -10.71 -11.69
N SER A 48 0.47 -11.60 -10.96
CA SER A 48 0.08 -11.48 -9.55
C SER A 48 0.40 -12.79 -8.83
N ILE A 49 0.34 -12.82 -7.50
CA ILE A 49 0.59 -14.03 -6.73
C ILE A 49 -0.71 -14.49 -6.07
N LEU A 50 -1.12 -15.72 -6.34
CA LEU A 50 -2.25 -16.38 -5.70
C LEU A 50 -1.77 -17.35 -4.62
N ILE A 51 -2.37 -17.29 -3.43
CA ILE A 51 -2.17 -18.26 -2.35
C ILE A 51 -3.53 -18.91 -2.08
N ARG A 52 -3.60 -20.22 -2.18
CA ARG A 52 -4.85 -20.97 -1.94
C ARG A 52 -4.95 -21.43 -0.49
N ALA A 53 -6.08 -21.18 0.15
CA ALA A 53 -6.39 -21.79 1.43
C ALA A 53 -6.85 -23.26 1.23
N PRO A 54 -6.52 -24.17 2.15
CA PRO A 54 -6.95 -25.58 2.04
C PRO A 54 -8.47 -25.76 2.00
N HIS A 55 -9.21 -24.98 2.78
CA HIS A 55 -10.68 -25.02 2.87
C HIS A 55 -11.23 -23.58 2.78
N PRO A 56 -11.30 -22.99 1.55
CA PRO A 56 -11.59 -21.58 1.40
C PRO A 56 -13.03 -21.23 1.73
N LYS A 57 -13.20 -20.21 2.60
CA LYS A 57 -14.49 -19.57 2.93
C LYS A 57 -14.82 -18.43 1.95
N GLY A 58 -13.83 -17.93 1.23
CA GLY A 58 -13.92 -16.82 0.30
C GLY A 58 -12.55 -16.48 -0.28
N SER A 59 -12.48 -15.34 -0.95
CA SER A 59 -11.27 -14.85 -1.60
C SER A 59 -11.00 -13.39 -1.23
N VAL A 60 -9.74 -13.03 -1.05
CA VAL A 60 -9.29 -11.67 -0.73
C VAL A 60 -8.32 -11.20 -1.79
N ILE A 61 -8.53 -9.98 -2.29
CA ILE A 61 -7.60 -9.28 -3.19
C ILE A 61 -6.94 -8.16 -2.38
N LEU A 62 -5.61 -8.17 -2.29
CA LEU A 62 -4.82 -7.18 -1.55
C LEU A 62 -4.25 -6.13 -2.50
N LEU A 63 -4.62 -4.85 -2.30
CA LEU A 63 -4.11 -3.70 -3.03
C LEU A 63 -3.24 -2.86 -2.12
N THR A 64 -1.92 -2.87 -2.37
CA THR A 64 -0.92 -2.18 -1.55
C THR A 64 -1.00 -0.66 -1.64
N GLY A 65 -0.38 0.03 -0.70
CA GLY A 65 -0.12 1.47 -0.76
C GLY A 65 1.02 1.86 -1.71
N GLY A 66 1.50 3.09 -1.60
CA GLY A 66 2.59 3.62 -2.42
C GLY A 66 2.28 3.52 -3.92
N ASP A 67 3.30 3.21 -4.72
CA ASP A 67 3.15 3.02 -6.16
C ASP A 67 2.40 1.73 -6.55
N GLY A 68 2.12 0.86 -5.59
CA GLY A 68 1.39 -0.39 -5.79
C GLY A 68 2.21 -1.52 -6.39
N ARG A 69 3.48 -1.29 -6.70
CA ARG A 69 4.35 -2.28 -7.32
C ARG A 69 4.81 -3.31 -6.31
N LEU A 70 4.67 -4.56 -6.67
CA LEU A 70 5.24 -5.71 -5.97
C LEU A 70 6.48 -6.25 -6.70
N GLU A 71 6.60 -5.97 -8.00
CA GLU A 71 7.62 -6.54 -8.89
C GLU A 71 7.54 -8.08 -8.91
N VAL A 72 6.35 -8.57 -9.26
CA VAL A 72 6.06 -10.01 -9.27
C VAL A 72 6.84 -10.73 -10.36
N GLY A 73 7.71 -11.65 -9.94
CA GLY A 73 8.47 -12.56 -10.77
C GLY A 73 7.81 -13.94 -10.89
N SER A 74 8.48 -14.86 -11.57
CA SER A 74 8.11 -16.29 -11.61
C SER A 74 8.36 -16.97 -10.26
N GLY A 75 7.69 -18.09 -10.00
CA GLY A 75 7.88 -18.89 -8.78
C GLY A 75 7.38 -18.18 -7.52
N ALA A 76 6.29 -17.42 -7.62
CA ALA A 76 5.65 -16.69 -6.54
C ALA A 76 6.63 -15.76 -5.77
N ARG A 77 7.51 -15.07 -6.49
CA ARG A 77 8.48 -14.12 -5.93
C ARG A 77 8.03 -12.70 -6.20
N PHE A 78 8.34 -11.81 -5.26
CA PHE A 78 8.14 -10.38 -5.42
C PHE A 78 9.31 -9.61 -4.80
N GLY A 79 9.62 -8.42 -5.33
CA GLY A 79 10.81 -7.63 -4.98
C GLY A 79 10.52 -6.38 -4.16
N LYS A 80 9.24 -5.97 -3.98
CA LYS A 80 8.88 -4.72 -3.31
C LYS A 80 7.71 -4.86 -2.34
N ALA A 81 7.57 -3.87 -1.46
CA ALA A 81 6.45 -3.73 -0.53
C ALA A 81 6.28 -4.89 0.47
N GLY A 82 7.37 -5.60 0.80
CA GLY A 82 7.33 -6.71 1.76
C GLY A 82 6.89 -6.29 3.16
N ASP A 83 7.16 -5.08 3.58
CA ASP A 83 6.76 -4.44 4.83
C ASP A 83 5.34 -3.86 4.81
N ASN A 84 4.71 -3.72 3.63
CA ASN A 84 3.34 -3.23 3.52
C ASN A 84 2.40 -4.06 4.39
N VAL A 85 1.54 -3.41 5.16
CA VAL A 85 0.68 -4.06 6.16
C VAL A 85 -0.17 -5.19 5.59
N LEU A 86 -0.64 -5.10 4.36
CA LEU A 86 -1.44 -6.16 3.75
C LEU A 86 -0.55 -7.33 3.29
N ILE A 87 0.63 -7.02 2.75
CA ILE A 87 1.55 -8.03 2.22
C ILE A 87 2.22 -8.83 3.35
N ARG A 88 2.66 -8.18 4.44
CA ARG A 88 3.23 -8.89 5.58
C ARG A 88 2.21 -9.76 6.32
N ASN A 89 0.91 -9.41 6.22
CA ASN A 89 -0.19 -10.15 6.83
C ASN A 89 -0.91 -11.14 5.89
N ARG A 90 -0.44 -11.36 4.65
CA ARG A 90 -1.05 -12.25 3.67
C ARG A 90 -1.32 -13.66 4.21
N ASP A 91 -0.35 -14.23 4.93
CA ASP A 91 -0.44 -15.59 5.48
C ASP A 91 -1.48 -15.68 6.60
N ALA A 92 -1.73 -14.59 7.33
CA ALA A 92 -2.79 -14.52 8.34
C ALA A 92 -4.19 -14.60 7.71
N PHE A 93 -4.42 -13.97 6.55
CA PHE A 93 -5.68 -14.14 5.81
C PHE A 93 -5.86 -15.57 5.30
N VAL A 94 -4.77 -16.22 4.83
CA VAL A 94 -4.81 -17.64 4.43
C VAL A 94 -5.15 -18.55 5.61
N ALA A 95 -4.54 -18.31 6.77
CA ALA A 95 -4.81 -19.06 8.00
C ALA A 95 -6.27 -18.89 8.47
N GLN A 96 -6.91 -17.74 8.17
CA GLN A 96 -8.32 -17.50 8.41
C GLN A 96 -9.25 -18.18 7.37
N GLY A 97 -8.70 -18.91 6.40
CA GLY A 97 -9.46 -19.66 5.40
C GLY A 97 -9.86 -18.84 4.16
N TYR A 98 -9.06 -17.88 3.76
CA TYR A 98 -9.30 -17.13 2.51
C TYR A 98 -8.21 -17.41 1.49
N ASN A 99 -8.60 -17.61 0.21
CA ASN A 99 -7.65 -17.48 -0.87
C ASN A 99 -7.17 -16.03 -0.93
N VAL A 100 -5.89 -15.80 -1.18
CA VAL A 100 -5.31 -14.45 -1.18
C VAL A 100 -4.65 -14.16 -2.51
N LEU A 101 -5.04 -13.08 -3.16
CA LEU A 101 -4.39 -12.54 -4.34
C LEU A 101 -3.57 -11.30 -3.95
N LEU A 102 -2.26 -11.37 -4.10
CA LEU A 102 -1.37 -10.20 -4.06
C LEU A 102 -1.40 -9.56 -5.44
N ALA A 103 -2.21 -8.52 -5.61
CA ALA A 103 -2.40 -7.88 -6.90
C ALA A 103 -1.25 -6.91 -7.20
N GLU A 104 -0.54 -7.13 -8.31
CA GLU A 104 0.49 -6.24 -8.84
C GLU A 104 -0.14 -4.92 -9.32
N PHE A 105 0.66 -3.84 -9.35
CA PHE A 105 0.27 -2.60 -10.01
C PHE A 105 -0.13 -2.86 -11.49
N GLY A 106 -1.24 -2.26 -11.92
CA GLY A 106 -1.77 -2.44 -13.27
C GLY A 106 -2.67 -3.68 -13.45
N THR A 107 -2.83 -4.53 -12.42
CA THR A 107 -3.83 -5.60 -12.46
C THR A 107 -5.23 -4.99 -12.64
N ASN A 108 -5.93 -5.40 -13.70
CA ASN A 108 -7.33 -5.02 -13.89
C ASN A 108 -8.19 -5.61 -12.77
N LEU A 109 -8.79 -4.74 -11.95
CA LEU A 109 -9.50 -5.18 -10.75
C LEU A 109 -10.78 -5.96 -11.07
N SER A 110 -11.50 -5.62 -12.15
CA SER A 110 -12.68 -6.39 -12.57
C SER A 110 -12.30 -7.82 -12.92
N ALA A 111 -11.28 -7.99 -13.77
CA ALA A 111 -10.77 -9.32 -14.13
C ALA A 111 -10.24 -10.09 -12.91
N ALA A 112 -9.62 -9.41 -11.95
CA ALA A 112 -9.16 -10.02 -10.69
C ALA A 112 -10.32 -10.49 -9.83
N VAL A 113 -11.39 -9.70 -9.70
CA VAL A 113 -12.61 -10.08 -8.98
C VAL A 113 -13.27 -11.28 -9.65
N ASP A 114 -13.40 -11.29 -10.97
CA ASP A 114 -13.99 -12.40 -11.72
C ASP A 114 -13.17 -13.68 -11.57
N HIS A 115 -11.84 -13.58 -11.68
CA HIS A 115 -10.94 -14.71 -11.47
C HIS A 115 -11.09 -15.30 -10.06
N MET A 116 -11.07 -14.46 -9.03
CA MET A 116 -11.20 -14.90 -7.64
C MET A 116 -12.61 -15.42 -7.32
N ALA A 117 -13.65 -14.86 -7.95
CA ALA A 117 -15.04 -15.34 -7.84
C ALA A 117 -15.22 -16.74 -8.42
N ALA A 118 -14.54 -17.04 -9.53
CA ALA A 118 -14.53 -18.38 -10.11
C ALA A 118 -13.86 -19.42 -9.20
N ILE A 119 -12.94 -19.01 -8.32
CA ILE A 119 -12.31 -19.87 -7.33
C ILE A 119 -13.25 -20.03 -6.11
N LYS A 120 -13.59 -18.94 -5.45
CA LYS A 120 -14.45 -18.93 -4.25
C LYS A 120 -15.00 -17.56 -3.91
N ARG A 121 -16.32 -17.43 -3.85
CA ARG A 121 -17.01 -16.28 -3.25
C ARG A 121 -17.21 -16.47 -1.72
N PRO A 122 -17.39 -15.40 -0.94
CA PRO A 122 -17.37 -14.00 -1.37
C PRO A 122 -15.97 -13.53 -1.76
N VAL A 123 -15.88 -12.54 -2.68
CA VAL A 123 -14.64 -11.84 -3.03
C VAL A 123 -14.59 -10.50 -2.31
N ILE A 124 -13.54 -10.30 -1.53
CA ILE A 124 -13.32 -9.09 -0.76
C ILE A 124 -12.09 -8.37 -1.28
N VAL A 125 -12.21 -7.10 -1.61
CA VAL A 125 -11.05 -6.24 -1.90
C VAL A 125 -10.62 -5.55 -0.62
N VAL A 126 -9.35 -5.69 -0.25
CA VAL A 126 -8.73 -5.00 0.88
C VAL A 126 -7.64 -4.10 0.33
N ALA A 127 -7.78 -2.81 0.54
CA ALA A 127 -6.90 -1.79 -0.01
C ALA A 127 -6.36 -0.88 1.10
N THR A 128 -5.07 -0.52 1.03
CA THR A 128 -4.44 0.39 1.99
C THR A 128 -3.84 1.61 1.30
N SER A 129 -3.92 2.79 1.95
CA SER A 129 -3.26 4.03 1.50
C SER A 129 -3.62 4.36 0.04
N MET A 130 -2.63 4.60 -0.84
CA MET A 130 -2.84 4.80 -2.29
C MET A 130 -3.60 3.64 -2.97
N GLY A 131 -3.57 2.44 -2.40
CA GLY A 131 -4.38 1.30 -2.88
C GLY A 131 -5.87 1.58 -2.85
N THR A 132 -6.34 2.44 -1.95
CA THR A 132 -7.77 2.79 -1.85
C THR A 132 -8.27 3.58 -3.07
N GLN A 133 -7.40 4.39 -3.69
CA GLN A 133 -7.73 5.06 -4.95
C GLN A 133 -7.82 4.04 -6.10
N ARG A 134 -6.89 3.05 -6.14
CA ARG A 134 -6.95 1.97 -7.15
C ARG A 134 -8.18 1.10 -6.98
N ALA A 135 -8.60 0.82 -5.75
CA ALA A 135 -9.87 0.14 -5.51
C ALA A 135 -11.05 0.93 -6.05
N ALA A 136 -11.11 2.24 -5.75
CA ALA A 136 -12.17 3.12 -6.25
C ALA A 136 -12.19 3.19 -7.78
N GLN A 137 -11.02 3.32 -8.42
CA GLN A 137 -10.89 3.31 -9.87
C GLN A 137 -11.41 1.99 -10.46
N GLY A 138 -11.03 0.84 -9.90
CA GLY A 138 -11.52 -0.46 -10.34
C GLY A 138 -13.04 -0.60 -10.22
N LEU A 139 -13.67 -0.04 -9.18
CA LEU A 139 -15.14 -0.01 -9.06
C LEU A 139 -15.78 0.85 -10.17
N VAL A 140 -15.17 1.97 -10.54
CA VAL A 140 -15.63 2.80 -11.69
C VAL A 140 -15.51 2.03 -13.00
N GLU A 141 -14.45 1.22 -13.15
CA GLU A 141 -14.18 0.37 -14.32
C GLU A 141 -14.99 -0.94 -14.34
N GLY A 142 -15.89 -1.13 -13.37
CA GLY A 142 -16.85 -2.23 -13.38
C GLY A 142 -16.52 -3.42 -12.48
N ALA A 143 -15.50 -3.33 -11.62
CA ALA A 143 -15.26 -4.35 -10.62
C ALA A 143 -16.43 -4.43 -9.61
N MET A 144 -16.91 -5.64 -9.33
CA MET A 144 -18.04 -5.90 -8.42
C MET A 144 -17.64 -6.90 -7.32
N PRO A 145 -16.79 -6.50 -6.37
CA PRO A 145 -16.50 -7.34 -5.21
C PRO A 145 -17.72 -7.41 -4.28
N ASP A 146 -17.84 -8.48 -3.50
CA ASP A 146 -18.92 -8.63 -2.52
C ASP A 146 -18.75 -7.67 -1.33
N ARG A 147 -17.50 -7.32 -0.98
CA ARG A 147 -17.17 -6.35 0.06
C ARG A 147 -15.89 -5.58 -0.26
N LEU A 148 -15.75 -4.43 0.37
CA LEU A 148 -14.57 -3.58 0.28
C LEU A 148 -14.07 -3.21 1.67
N VAL A 149 -12.75 -3.26 1.87
CA VAL A 149 -12.08 -2.75 3.08
C VAL A 149 -11.05 -1.72 2.67
N LEU A 150 -11.14 -0.54 3.26
CA LEU A 150 -10.24 0.59 3.04
C LEU A 150 -9.51 0.89 4.34
N THR A 151 -8.19 0.66 4.37
CA THR A 151 -7.36 0.94 5.55
C THR A 151 -6.44 2.11 5.30
N SER A 152 -6.29 3.03 6.26
CA SER A 152 -5.46 4.24 6.15
C SER A 152 -5.61 4.94 4.79
N GLY A 153 -6.86 5.15 4.36
CA GLY A 153 -7.21 5.50 2.98
C GLY A 153 -7.22 6.99 2.69
N LEU A 154 -7.04 7.33 1.39
CA LEU A 154 -7.34 8.65 0.84
C LEU A 154 -8.85 8.73 0.57
N LEU A 155 -9.65 8.91 1.62
CA LEU A 155 -11.10 8.67 1.56
C LEU A 155 -11.89 9.86 1.00
N SER A 156 -11.54 11.07 1.42
CA SER A 156 -12.19 12.32 1.02
C SER A 156 -11.16 13.45 0.87
N LYS A 157 -11.59 14.64 0.46
CA LYS A 157 -10.74 15.83 0.36
C LYS A 157 -10.03 16.18 1.68
N ALA A 158 -10.63 15.87 2.81
CA ALA A 158 -10.03 16.13 4.13
C ALA A 158 -8.93 15.12 4.51
N SER A 159 -8.68 14.07 3.70
CA SER A 159 -7.58 13.14 3.92
C SER A 159 -6.20 13.76 3.68
N GLY A 160 -6.09 14.76 2.79
CA GLY A 160 -4.79 15.36 2.46
C GLY A 160 -4.86 16.38 1.33
N PRO A 161 -3.71 16.84 0.85
CA PRO A 161 -3.61 17.96 -0.08
C PRO A 161 -4.13 17.67 -1.50
N GLY A 162 -4.19 16.39 -1.91
CA GLY A 162 -4.62 16.00 -3.26
C GLY A 162 -6.12 16.10 -3.47
N ASP A 163 -6.55 16.34 -4.72
CA ASP A 163 -7.97 16.33 -5.10
C ASP A 163 -8.49 14.93 -5.42
N THR A 164 -7.59 14.00 -5.72
CA THR A 164 -7.94 12.62 -6.03
C THR A 164 -8.03 11.80 -4.75
N ASN A 165 -9.22 11.28 -4.47
CA ASN A 165 -9.54 10.46 -3.32
C ASN A 165 -10.70 9.50 -3.67
N VAL A 166 -11.02 8.56 -2.78
CA VAL A 166 -12.08 7.56 -3.04
C VAL A 166 -13.41 8.22 -3.39
N GLN A 167 -13.81 9.24 -2.64
CA GLN A 167 -15.08 9.97 -2.88
C GLN A 167 -15.08 10.66 -4.25
N SER A 168 -14.01 11.36 -4.61
CA SER A 168 -13.93 12.09 -5.89
C SER A 168 -13.87 11.14 -7.10
N ILE A 169 -13.17 10.00 -6.98
CA ILE A 169 -13.10 8.98 -8.04
C ILE A 169 -14.46 8.34 -8.28
N LEU A 170 -15.14 7.93 -7.21
CA LEU A 170 -16.45 7.26 -7.34
C LEU A 170 -17.56 8.20 -7.79
N GLY A 171 -17.51 9.48 -7.41
CA GLY A 171 -18.52 10.50 -7.72
C GLY A 171 -19.88 10.24 -7.05
N THR A 172 -20.28 8.99 -6.86
CA THR A 172 -21.54 8.60 -6.21
C THR A 172 -21.31 7.41 -5.26
N PRO A 173 -21.95 7.37 -4.09
CA PRO A 173 -21.83 6.26 -3.15
C PRO A 173 -22.47 4.96 -3.65
N ASN A 174 -23.30 5.02 -4.69
CA ASN A 174 -24.00 3.85 -5.22
C ASN A 174 -23.06 2.79 -5.81
N ARG A 175 -21.82 3.18 -6.16
CA ARG A 175 -20.77 2.24 -6.61
C ARG A 175 -20.10 1.49 -5.49
N LEU A 176 -20.25 1.92 -4.25
CA LEU A 176 -19.66 1.21 -3.11
C LEU A 176 -20.44 -0.08 -2.83
N PRO A 177 -19.78 -1.24 -2.77
CA PRO A 177 -20.34 -2.41 -2.09
C PRO A 177 -20.42 -2.12 -0.58
N ARG A 178 -20.87 -3.09 0.20
CA ARG A 178 -20.71 -3.00 1.66
C ARG A 178 -19.25 -2.79 2.01
N THR A 179 -18.93 -1.70 2.71
CA THR A 179 -17.55 -1.23 2.89
C THR A 179 -17.20 -1.05 4.38
N LEU A 180 -15.99 -1.45 4.76
CA LEU A 180 -15.34 -1.08 6.02
C LEU A 180 -14.27 -0.01 5.74
N ALA A 181 -14.35 1.13 6.39
CA ALA A 181 -13.25 2.08 6.53
C ALA A 181 -12.60 1.87 7.90
N LEU A 182 -11.38 1.35 7.94
CA LEU A 182 -10.62 1.11 9.15
C LEU A 182 -9.42 2.06 9.19
N HIS A 183 -9.33 2.91 10.19
CA HIS A 183 -8.33 3.95 10.27
C HIS A 183 -7.69 4.02 11.66
N HIS A 184 -6.44 4.48 11.72
CA HIS A 184 -5.76 4.73 12.97
C HIS A 184 -5.97 6.17 13.43
N ARG A 185 -6.32 6.38 14.72
CA ARG A 185 -6.60 7.72 15.27
C ARG A 185 -5.38 8.64 15.22
N GLU A 186 -4.20 8.06 15.41
CA GLU A 186 -2.92 8.76 15.44
C GLU A 186 -2.18 8.71 14.09
N ASP A 187 -2.84 8.33 12.98
CA ASP A 187 -2.22 8.40 11.64
C ASP A 187 -1.88 9.86 11.30
N ARG A 188 -0.58 10.14 11.17
CA ARG A 188 -0.02 11.46 10.84
C ARG A 188 0.47 11.54 9.39
N CYS A 189 0.20 10.53 8.57
CA CYS A 189 0.53 10.61 7.15
C CYS A 189 -0.29 11.73 6.51
N HIS A 190 0.40 12.73 5.97
CA HIS A 190 -0.23 13.92 5.39
C HIS A 190 -1.15 13.63 4.19
N LEU A 191 -1.08 12.43 3.62
CA LEU A 191 -1.93 11.98 2.52
C LEU A 191 -3.23 11.30 2.98
N THR A 192 -3.25 10.79 4.22
CA THR A 192 -4.33 9.92 4.72
C THR A 192 -4.79 10.30 6.12
N LEU A 193 -4.85 11.59 6.40
CA LEU A 193 -5.25 12.10 7.71
C LEU A 193 -6.61 11.54 8.14
N PRO A 194 -6.78 11.20 9.44
CA PRO A 194 -8.03 10.73 10.03
C PRO A 194 -9.23 11.64 9.77
N ALA A 195 -8.97 12.94 9.57
CA ALA A 195 -9.99 13.92 9.23
C ALA A 195 -10.81 13.59 7.97
N GLY A 196 -10.25 12.77 7.07
CA GLY A 196 -10.94 12.33 5.85
C GLY A 196 -12.05 11.30 6.07
N VAL A 197 -12.09 10.63 7.23
CA VAL A 197 -13.02 9.53 7.51
C VAL A 197 -14.46 10.01 7.68
N ALA A 198 -14.70 11.02 8.49
CA ALA A 198 -16.06 11.49 8.81
C ALA A 198 -16.79 12.06 7.56
N PRO A 199 -16.18 12.91 6.71
CA PRO A 199 -16.82 13.34 5.46
C PRO A 199 -17.12 12.19 4.51
N PHE A 200 -16.22 11.20 4.41
CA PHE A 200 -16.44 10.01 3.59
C PHE A 200 -17.62 9.17 4.10
N GLN A 201 -17.69 8.94 5.42
CA GLN A 201 -18.80 8.21 6.03
C GLN A 201 -20.14 8.90 5.79
N ALA A 202 -20.20 10.23 5.98
CA ALA A 202 -21.39 11.02 5.73
C ALA A 202 -21.84 10.95 4.27
N TRP A 203 -20.90 11.08 3.33
CA TRP A 203 -21.17 10.97 1.89
C TRP A 203 -21.67 9.57 1.49
N ALA A 204 -21.07 8.52 2.07
CA ALA A 204 -21.35 7.14 1.71
C ALA A 204 -22.70 6.63 2.27
N GLY A 205 -23.30 7.33 3.21
CA GLY A 205 -24.53 6.93 3.89
C GLY A 205 -24.34 5.60 4.62
N GLY A 206 -25.35 4.75 4.67
CA GLY A 206 -25.32 3.46 5.38
C GLY A 206 -24.43 2.38 4.75
N ARG A 207 -23.70 2.67 3.65
CA ARG A 207 -22.86 1.69 2.94
C ARG A 207 -21.50 1.46 3.61
N VAL A 208 -21.05 2.39 4.46
CA VAL A 208 -19.74 2.36 5.11
C VAL A 208 -19.88 2.21 6.61
N GLN A 209 -19.28 1.14 7.14
CA GLN A 209 -18.96 0.99 8.56
C GLN A 209 -17.59 1.61 8.81
N VAL A 210 -17.44 2.37 9.89
CA VAL A 210 -16.14 2.93 10.31
C VAL A 210 -15.68 2.23 11.57
N GLU A 211 -14.42 1.80 11.57
CA GLU A 211 -13.73 1.30 12.76
C GLU A 211 -12.43 2.08 12.97
N TRP A 212 -12.08 2.30 14.23
CA TRP A 212 -10.90 3.03 14.64
C TRP A 212 -9.96 2.13 15.43
N MET A 213 -8.66 2.26 15.13
CA MET A 213 -7.60 1.72 15.96
C MET A 213 -6.82 2.86 16.63
N SER A 214 -6.17 2.55 17.74
CA SER A 214 -5.31 3.47 18.50
C SER A 214 -4.22 2.68 19.22
N GLY A 215 -3.13 3.36 19.63
CA GLY A 215 -1.97 2.71 20.26
C GLY A 215 -1.01 2.10 19.23
N GLY A 216 -0.40 0.96 19.57
CA GLY A 216 0.63 0.32 18.73
C GLY A 216 2.04 0.81 19.05
N GLN A 217 3.03 0.23 18.38
CA GLN A 217 4.45 0.59 18.50
C GLN A 217 4.90 1.23 17.18
N VAL A 218 5.37 2.47 17.24
CA VAL A 218 5.68 3.23 16.03
C VAL A 218 7.11 3.74 16.02
N ASP A 219 7.69 3.77 14.81
CA ASP A 219 8.84 4.58 14.46
C ASP A 219 8.31 5.82 13.70
N GLU A 220 8.40 6.99 14.33
CA GLU A 220 7.82 8.23 13.80
C GLU A 220 8.71 8.95 12.78
N ALA A 221 9.87 8.42 12.42
CA ALA A 221 10.80 9.07 11.48
C ALA A 221 10.14 9.39 10.12
N ASN A 222 9.17 8.57 9.70
CA ASN A 222 8.35 8.85 8.51
C ASN A 222 6.91 8.36 8.74
N PRO A 223 5.96 9.28 9.01
CA PRO A 223 4.59 8.90 9.39
C PRO A 223 3.79 8.17 8.31
N CYS A 224 4.22 8.19 7.03
CA CYS A 224 3.56 7.45 5.95
C CYS A 224 4.15 6.05 5.71
N ARG A 225 5.09 5.60 6.54
CA ARG A 225 5.70 4.27 6.41
C ARG A 225 4.91 3.18 7.15
N ALA A 226 5.20 1.94 6.78
CA ALA A 226 4.63 0.75 7.39
C ALA A 226 4.97 0.60 8.88
N SER A 227 6.08 1.21 9.33
CA SER A 227 6.52 1.25 10.73
C SER A 227 5.79 2.30 11.59
N GLY A 228 4.93 3.13 11.00
CA GLY A 228 4.13 4.13 11.69
C GLY A 228 2.68 3.68 11.97
N HIS A 229 1.91 4.55 12.59
CA HIS A 229 0.45 4.37 12.78
C HIS A 229 -0.29 4.20 11.45
N HIS A 230 0.21 4.82 10.37
CA HIS A 230 -0.29 4.63 9.01
C HIS A 230 -0.27 3.15 8.58
N GLY A 231 0.78 2.41 8.96
CA GLY A 231 0.95 0.99 8.68
C GLY A 231 0.46 0.08 9.81
N PHE A 232 -0.23 0.59 10.83
CA PHE A 232 -0.70 -0.19 11.98
C PHE A 232 0.44 -0.97 12.68
N ALA A 233 1.60 -0.35 12.82
CA ALA A 233 2.78 -1.00 13.40
C ALA A 233 2.50 -1.56 14.80
N GLY A 234 2.86 -2.85 15.01
CA GLY A 234 2.62 -3.57 16.26
C GLY A 234 1.17 -4.01 16.50
N GLN A 235 0.27 -3.87 15.48
CA GLN A 235 -1.15 -4.20 15.63
C GLN A 235 -1.65 -5.16 14.53
N ASP A 236 -0.77 -5.96 13.95
CA ASP A 236 -1.08 -6.83 12.81
C ASP A 236 -2.23 -7.80 13.10
N GLU A 237 -2.20 -8.48 14.25
CA GLU A 237 -3.24 -9.43 14.63
C GLU A 237 -4.60 -8.76 14.82
N GLU A 238 -4.65 -7.61 15.50
CA GLU A 238 -5.87 -6.86 15.73
C GLU A 238 -6.45 -6.36 14.40
N LEU A 239 -5.63 -5.83 13.51
CA LEU A 239 -6.04 -5.37 12.19
C LEU A 239 -6.69 -6.50 11.40
N VAL A 240 -6.01 -7.65 11.28
CA VAL A 240 -6.53 -8.82 10.56
C VAL A 240 -7.82 -9.32 11.19
N ALA A 241 -7.88 -9.41 12.52
CA ALA A 241 -9.09 -9.87 13.22
C ALA A 241 -10.30 -8.97 12.93
N ARG A 242 -10.13 -7.65 12.93
CA ARG A 242 -11.20 -6.69 12.62
C ARG A 242 -11.65 -6.80 11.16
N ILE A 243 -10.72 -6.91 10.22
CA ILE A 243 -11.02 -7.11 8.80
C ILE A 243 -11.80 -8.42 8.62
N VAL A 244 -11.31 -9.53 9.15
CA VAL A 244 -11.96 -10.85 9.04
C VAL A 244 -13.35 -10.85 9.68
N LYS A 245 -13.53 -10.21 10.84
CA LYS A 245 -14.85 -10.06 11.46
C LYS A 245 -15.85 -9.34 10.54
N PHE A 246 -15.41 -8.32 9.82
CA PHE A 246 -16.25 -7.64 8.83
C PHE A 246 -16.54 -8.55 7.62
N MET A 247 -15.55 -9.32 7.15
CA MET A 247 -15.68 -10.22 6.00
C MET A 247 -16.69 -11.34 6.23
N MET A 248 -16.89 -11.77 7.47
CA MET A 248 -17.80 -12.86 7.85
C MET A 248 -19.27 -12.43 7.99
N ARG A 249 -19.57 -11.14 8.09
CA ARG A 249 -20.92 -10.57 8.25
C ARG A 249 -21.61 -10.31 6.92
#